data_81c64541939cbf1dab9841435cf1604b
#
_entry.id   81c64541939cbf1dab9841435cf1604b
#
_cell.length_a   1.000
_cell.length_b   1.000
_cell.length_c   1.000
_cell.angle_alpha   90.00
_cell.angle_beta   90.00
_cell.angle_gamma   90.00
#
_symmetry.space_group_name_H-M   'P 1'
#
loop_
_entity.id
_entity.type
_entity.pdbx_description
1 polymer ?
#
loop_
_entity_poly.entity_id
_entity_poly.type
_entity_poly.pdbx_seq_one_letter_code
_entity_poly.pdbx_strand_id
1 'polypeptide(L)'
;ANRKDGLSCIAETYVQAVLKAGGAPVLIPAITDIEALTAIVNGLDGLVMSGGGDINPLYIQEEPIPALQDVDTYRDEYDLILLRLATNRQLPVMGICRGHQILNVAFGGSVYQDIHTQHNQKPLKHSQTLPREQASHSVMLNEGPSKLRTMLDGEKELLVNSFHHQAISELAPEFTATATAPDGINEAMEHPEKEIFSVQWHPEAMAANDDEQMLKLFRYHVESSRLFKEAKRIHHRNVTLDSHTDTPMIFPGEFNIGLKEGGKVNLPFMEEGLIDAVIMVAYIPQGPRDDASLLQATNFAMNRLQEIHRQMELNRSRMCIACTPQEVHTLKAAGKKAIMLGVENGYAIGKDIENVVRFRKMGVSYITLCHNGSNDLCD
;
A
#
# COMPACT_ATOMS: atom_id res chain seq x y z
N ALA A 1 9.96 15.83 1.00
CA ALA A 1 10.78 17.04 1.18
C ALA A 1 10.28 17.89 2.35
N ASN A 2 11.18 18.64 2.99
CA ASN A 2 10.82 19.70 3.91
C ASN A 2 10.42 20.97 3.16
N ARG A 3 9.64 21.84 3.82
CA ARG A 3 9.31 23.17 3.30
C ARG A 3 10.07 24.22 4.14
N LYS A 4 10.80 25.09 3.47
CA LYS A 4 11.49 26.18 4.12
C LYS A 4 11.58 27.36 3.15
N ASP A 5 11.15 28.53 3.58
CA ASP A 5 11.24 29.78 2.82
C ASP A 5 10.66 29.68 1.38
N GLY A 6 9.55 28.95 1.21
CA GLY A 6 8.93 28.69 -0.09
C GLY A 6 9.63 27.63 -0.96
N LEU A 7 10.65 26.95 -0.42
CA LEU A 7 11.40 25.90 -1.12
C LEU A 7 11.01 24.51 -0.62
N SER A 8 11.03 23.52 -1.52
CA SER A 8 11.06 22.10 -1.16
C SER A 8 12.52 21.67 -1.06
N CYS A 9 12.97 21.25 0.10
CA CYS A 9 14.38 20.93 0.37
C CYS A 9 14.55 19.66 1.19
N ILE A 10 15.75 19.09 1.18
CA ILE A 10 16.17 17.97 2.02
C ILE A 10 17.64 18.16 2.37
N ALA A 11 18.08 17.62 3.53
CA ALA A 11 19.48 17.63 3.87
C ALA A 11 20.29 16.74 2.91
N GLU A 12 21.46 17.21 2.51
CA GLU A 12 22.39 16.53 1.56
C GLU A 12 22.72 15.10 2.04
N THR A 13 22.73 14.85 3.35
CA THR A 13 23.03 13.53 3.94
C THR A 13 22.08 12.44 3.47
N TYR A 14 20.80 12.73 3.25
CA TYR A 14 19.83 11.76 2.68
C TYR A 14 20.21 11.39 1.25
N VAL A 15 20.58 12.39 0.44
CA VAL A 15 21.00 12.19 -0.95
C VAL A 15 22.25 11.32 -1.00
N GLN A 16 23.25 11.65 -0.18
CA GLN A 16 24.52 10.94 -0.12
C GLN A 16 24.36 9.50 0.38
N ALA A 17 23.52 9.26 1.40
CA ALA A 17 23.27 7.92 1.92
C ALA A 17 22.62 7.01 0.84
N VAL A 18 21.63 7.51 0.10
CA VAL A 18 21.00 6.77 -1.00
C VAL A 18 21.98 6.50 -2.14
N LEU A 19 22.80 7.49 -2.52
CA LEU A 19 23.83 7.33 -3.56
C LEU A 19 24.87 6.28 -3.17
N LYS A 20 25.39 6.34 -1.92
CA LYS A 20 26.35 5.36 -1.39
C LYS A 20 25.78 3.93 -1.34
N ALA A 21 24.47 3.81 -1.13
CA ALA A 21 23.77 2.54 -1.21
C ALA A 21 23.52 2.04 -2.65
N GLY A 22 23.88 2.83 -3.67
CA GLY A 22 23.70 2.52 -5.09
C GLY A 22 22.29 2.80 -5.63
N GLY A 23 21.50 3.62 -4.92
CA GLY A 23 20.22 4.14 -5.37
C GLY A 23 20.34 5.42 -6.20
N ALA A 24 19.27 5.81 -6.88
CA ALA A 24 19.14 7.08 -7.59
C ALA A 24 18.11 7.97 -6.86
N PRO A 25 18.53 8.94 -6.02
CA PRO A 25 17.61 9.74 -5.24
C PRO A 25 16.86 10.76 -6.11
N VAL A 26 15.56 10.86 -5.87
CA VAL A 26 14.68 11.88 -6.48
C VAL A 26 13.99 12.64 -5.37
N LEU A 27 14.05 13.96 -5.40
CA LEU A 27 13.34 14.81 -4.44
C LEU A 27 11.89 14.97 -4.89
N ILE A 28 10.96 14.53 -4.05
CA ILE A 28 9.52 14.75 -4.29
C ILE A 28 9.15 16.11 -3.69
N PRO A 29 8.62 17.05 -4.51
CA PRO A 29 8.18 18.33 -3.97
C PRO A 29 7.02 18.15 -2.99
N ALA A 30 6.96 18.96 -1.94
CA ALA A 30 5.85 18.94 -0.99
C ALA A 30 4.62 19.58 -1.65
N ILE A 31 3.71 18.76 -2.15
CA ILE A 31 2.44 19.11 -2.80
C ILE A 31 1.32 18.22 -2.23
N THR A 32 0.08 18.69 -2.28
CA THR A 32 -1.10 17.94 -1.83
C THR A 32 -2.03 17.53 -2.98
N ASP A 33 -1.65 17.83 -4.22
CA ASP A 33 -2.37 17.39 -5.41
C ASP A 33 -2.23 15.87 -5.58
N ILE A 34 -3.34 15.15 -5.42
CA ILE A 34 -3.38 13.68 -5.40
C ILE A 34 -3.04 13.10 -6.77
N GLU A 35 -3.46 13.74 -7.87
CA GLU A 35 -3.18 13.22 -9.22
C GLU A 35 -1.69 13.34 -9.55
N ALA A 36 -1.08 14.49 -9.25
CA ALA A 36 0.35 14.71 -9.42
C ALA A 36 1.17 13.77 -8.54
N LEU A 37 0.82 13.61 -7.25
CA LEU A 37 1.49 12.66 -6.35
C LEU A 37 1.33 11.22 -6.83
N THR A 38 0.16 10.84 -7.32
CA THR A 38 -0.07 9.51 -7.91
C THR A 38 0.86 9.24 -9.08
N ALA A 39 0.98 10.22 -10.00
CA ALA A 39 1.89 10.09 -11.14
C ALA A 39 3.35 9.95 -10.71
N ILE A 40 3.78 10.72 -9.71
CA ILE A 40 5.14 10.64 -9.14
C ILE A 40 5.37 9.26 -8.50
N VAL A 41 4.48 8.81 -7.60
CA VAL A 41 4.61 7.54 -6.87
C VAL A 41 4.65 6.35 -7.82
N ASN A 42 3.87 6.36 -8.90
CA ASN A 42 3.90 5.31 -9.92
C ASN A 42 5.29 5.17 -10.59
N GLY A 43 6.05 6.26 -10.66
CA GLY A 43 7.42 6.29 -11.21
C GLY A 43 8.51 5.85 -10.23
N LEU A 44 8.20 5.72 -8.93
CA LEU A 44 9.18 5.37 -7.90
C LEU A 44 9.34 3.85 -7.75
N ASP A 45 10.52 3.45 -7.26
CA ASP A 45 10.82 2.07 -6.90
C ASP A 45 10.95 1.87 -5.38
N GLY A 46 11.09 2.95 -4.60
CA GLY A 46 11.11 2.98 -3.14
C GLY A 46 10.90 4.40 -2.62
N LEU A 47 10.60 4.55 -1.33
CA LEU A 47 10.31 5.83 -0.69
C LEU A 47 11.08 5.97 0.62
N VAL A 48 11.78 7.09 0.80
CA VAL A 48 12.37 7.50 2.09
C VAL A 48 11.59 8.68 2.65
N MET A 49 10.96 8.49 3.81
CA MET A 49 10.30 9.55 4.58
C MET A 49 11.33 10.19 5.51
N SER A 50 11.64 11.45 5.27
CA SER A 50 12.71 12.16 5.98
C SER A 50 12.27 12.72 7.33
N GLY A 51 13.24 13.06 8.17
CA GLY A 51 13.05 13.86 9.38
C GLY A 51 12.43 15.24 9.10
N GLY A 52 12.06 15.95 10.16
CA GLY A 52 11.41 17.27 10.07
C GLY A 52 11.00 17.80 11.44
N GLY A 53 10.14 18.81 11.48
CA GLY A 53 9.51 19.36 12.68
C GLY A 53 8.42 18.47 13.25
N ASP A 54 7.68 18.99 14.21
CA ASP A 54 6.65 18.27 14.93
C ASP A 54 5.45 17.92 14.06
N ILE A 55 4.75 16.84 14.46
CA ILE A 55 3.48 16.43 13.86
C ILE A 55 2.35 17.17 14.59
N ASN A 56 1.36 17.65 13.83
CA ASN A 56 0.17 18.27 14.40
C ASN A 56 -0.61 17.25 15.25
N PRO A 57 -0.76 17.49 16.58
CA PRO A 57 -1.42 16.56 17.49
C PRO A 57 -2.90 16.33 17.18
N LEU A 58 -3.55 17.17 16.39
CA LEU A 58 -4.93 16.96 15.95
C LEU A 58 -5.10 15.69 15.10
N TYR A 59 -4.04 15.20 14.43
CA TYR A 59 -4.09 13.92 13.71
C TYR A 59 -4.15 12.70 14.63
N ILE A 60 -3.76 12.87 15.90
CA ILE A 60 -3.88 11.84 16.94
C ILE A 60 -4.97 12.18 17.98
N GLN A 61 -5.86 13.13 17.65
CA GLN A 61 -6.99 13.57 18.46
C GLN A 61 -6.58 14.14 19.84
N GLU A 62 -5.42 14.78 19.89
CA GLU A 62 -4.91 15.47 21.09
C GLU A 62 -4.88 16.99 20.89
N GLU A 63 -5.02 17.73 21.99
CA GLU A 63 -4.79 19.17 22.02
C GLU A 63 -3.29 19.49 22.14
N PRO A 64 -2.79 20.61 21.54
CA PRO A 64 -1.39 20.98 21.59
C PRO A 64 -0.94 21.36 23.02
N ILE A 65 0.18 20.81 23.46
CA ILE A 65 0.80 21.17 24.73
C ILE A 65 1.83 22.30 24.55
N PRO A 66 2.18 23.04 25.64
CA PRO A 66 3.14 24.16 25.53
C PRO A 66 4.55 23.79 25.06
N ALA A 67 4.94 22.52 25.16
CA ALA A 67 6.23 22.01 24.72
C ALA A 67 6.29 21.66 23.21
N LEU A 68 5.15 21.66 22.51
CA LEU A 68 5.07 21.46 21.06
C LEU A 68 5.86 22.56 20.36
N GLN A 69 6.65 22.19 19.35
CA GLN A 69 7.49 23.11 18.59
C GLN A 69 6.88 23.40 17.19
N ASP A 70 7.72 23.57 16.18
CA ASP A 70 7.29 23.99 14.85
C ASP A 70 6.49 22.88 14.14
N VAL A 71 5.21 23.16 13.85
CA VAL A 71 4.28 22.29 13.12
C VAL A 71 4.06 22.84 11.71
N ASP A 72 4.22 22.03 10.70
CA ASP A 72 3.82 22.33 9.31
C ASP A 72 2.69 21.38 8.87
N THR A 73 1.44 21.84 9.05
CA THR A 73 0.23 21.04 8.70
C THR A 73 0.16 20.69 7.22
N TYR A 74 0.69 21.52 6.34
CA TYR A 74 0.77 21.21 4.91
C TYR A 74 1.75 20.05 4.65
N ARG A 75 2.85 19.98 5.40
CA ARG A 75 3.79 18.88 5.37
C ARG A 75 3.16 17.60 5.90
N ASP A 76 2.37 17.67 6.96
CA ASP A 76 1.66 16.53 7.53
C ASP A 76 0.69 15.93 6.51
N GLU A 77 -0.16 16.78 5.89
CA GLU A 77 -1.11 16.37 4.85
C GLU A 77 -0.38 15.72 3.66
N TYR A 78 0.67 16.37 3.16
CA TYR A 78 1.50 15.83 2.08
C TYR A 78 2.08 14.45 2.44
N ASP A 79 2.67 14.30 3.61
CA ASP A 79 3.29 13.05 4.04
C ASP A 79 2.24 11.92 4.21
N LEU A 80 1.05 12.23 4.74
CA LEU A 80 -0.04 11.26 4.88
C LEU A 80 -0.59 10.80 3.52
N ILE A 81 -0.80 11.72 2.57
CA ILE A 81 -1.20 11.38 1.20
C ILE A 81 -0.13 10.50 0.54
N LEU A 82 1.14 10.90 0.63
CA LEU A 82 2.26 10.19 0.02
C LEU A 82 2.39 8.77 0.60
N LEU A 83 2.31 8.61 1.92
CA LEU A 83 2.33 7.29 2.58
C LEU A 83 1.16 6.42 2.12
N ARG A 84 -0.06 6.95 2.10
CA ARG A 84 -1.24 6.22 1.63
C ARG A 84 -1.06 5.72 0.19
N LEU A 85 -0.57 6.56 -0.71
CA LEU A 85 -0.34 6.20 -2.10
C LEU A 85 0.77 5.13 -2.24
N ALA A 86 1.86 5.26 -1.47
CA ALA A 86 2.97 4.34 -1.50
C ALA A 86 2.60 2.96 -0.92
N THR A 87 1.96 2.94 0.25
CA THR A 87 1.60 1.69 0.95
C THR A 87 0.52 0.89 0.25
N ASN A 88 -0.45 1.56 -0.40
CA ASN A 88 -1.44 0.91 -1.26
C ASN A 88 -0.81 0.19 -2.46
N ARG A 89 0.33 0.68 -2.94
CA ARG A 89 1.10 0.08 -4.04
C ARG A 89 2.15 -0.91 -3.58
N GLN A 90 2.24 -1.17 -2.28
CA GLN A 90 3.28 -1.99 -1.67
C GLN A 90 4.71 -1.51 -1.98
N LEU A 91 4.87 -0.21 -2.21
CA LEU A 91 6.17 0.40 -2.42
C LEU A 91 7.02 0.22 -1.15
N PRO A 92 8.29 -0.21 -1.25
CA PRO A 92 9.19 -0.24 -0.10
C PRO A 92 9.31 1.16 0.54
N VAL A 93 9.15 1.24 1.86
CA VAL A 93 9.19 2.50 2.61
C VAL A 93 10.18 2.42 3.75
N MET A 94 11.07 3.40 3.85
CA MET A 94 11.97 3.64 4.97
C MET A 94 11.61 4.98 5.64
N GLY A 95 11.26 4.96 6.93
CA GLY A 95 10.99 6.17 7.72
C GLY A 95 12.18 6.56 8.61
N ILE A 96 12.52 7.85 8.70
CA ILE A 96 13.62 8.38 9.50
C ILE A 96 13.12 9.52 10.37
N CYS A 97 13.30 9.42 11.69
CA CYS A 97 12.95 10.42 12.69
C CYS A 97 11.47 10.83 12.59
N ARG A 98 11.14 12.03 12.13
CA ARG A 98 9.75 12.41 11.85
C ARG A 98 9.07 11.43 10.87
N GLY A 99 9.81 10.87 9.90
CA GLY A 99 9.31 9.83 8.99
C GLY A 99 8.88 8.55 9.71
N HIS A 100 9.55 8.18 10.80
CA HIS A 100 9.15 7.09 11.69
C HIS A 100 7.84 7.42 12.43
N GLN A 101 7.72 8.62 12.95
CA GLN A 101 6.55 9.09 13.69
C GLN A 101 5.30 9.22 12.80
N ILE A 102 5.41 9.90 11.65
CA ILE A 102 4.26 10.10 10.74
C ILE A 102 3.80 8.78 10.11
N LEU A 103 4.71 7.82 9.91
CA LEU A 103 4.37 6.47 9.48
C LEU A 103 3.51 5.76 10.54
N ASN A 104 3.89 5.86 11.82
CA ASN A 104 3.09 5.33 12.93
C ASN A 104 1.69 5.97 12.98
N VAL A 105 1.60 7.29 12.87
CA VAL A 105 0.32 8.03 12.85
C VAL A 105 -0.54 7.63 11.66
N ALA A 106 0.04 7.45 10.47
CA ALA A 106 -0.67 7.05 9.27
C ALA A 106 -1.34 5.67 9.39
N PHE A 107 -0.85 4.80 10.29
CA PHE A 107 -1.40 3.48 10.59
C PHE A 107 -2.17 3.42 11.93
N GLY A 108 -2.50 4.57 12.50
CA GLY A 108 -3.38 4.67 13.67
C GLY A 108 -2.69 4.62 15.03
N GLY A 109 -1.37 4.76 15.07
CA GLY A 109 -0.62 4.96 16.30
C GLY A 109 -0.57 6.43 16.74
N SER A 110 0.07 6.71 17.87
CA SER A 110 0.22 8.06 18.43
C SER A 110 1.67 8.40 18.76
N VAL A 111 1.93 9.68 19.09
CA VAL A 111 3.25 10.17 19.43
C VAL A 111 3.19 11.01 20.73
N TYR A 112 4.23 10.96 21.55
CA TYR A 112 4.48 11.98 22.54
C TYR A 112 4.78 13.29 21.84
N GLN A 113 4.05 14.34 22.15
CA GLN A 113 4.33 15.69 21.67
C GLN A 113 5.64 16.23 22.24
N ASP A 114 6.02 15.77 23.43
CA ASP A 114 7.32 15.98 24.06
C ASP A 114 7.62 14.87 25.06
N ILE A 115 8.73 14.15 24.85
CA ILE A 115 9.15 13.03 25.71
C ILE A 115 9.34 13.48 27.17
N HIS A 116 9.94 14.65 27.39
CA HIS A 116 10.25 15.13 28.75
C HIS A 116 9.02 15.43 29.58
N THR A 117 7.92 15.84 28.97
CA THR A 117 6.69 16.21 29.68
C THR A 117 5.66 15.09 29.75
N GLN A 118 5.66 14.13 28.82
CA GLN A 118 4.61 13.14 28.71
C GLN A 118 5.07 11.71 29.01
N HIS A 119 6.38 11.41 28.88
CA HIS A 119 6.89 10.07 29.16
C HIS A 119 7.07 9.85 30.66
N ASN A 120 6.55 8.72 31.17
CA ASN A 120 6.49 8.44 32.62
C ASN A 120 7.84 8.00 33.24
N GLN A 121 8.80 7.57 32.43
CA GLN A 121 10.13 7.21 32.89
C GLN A 121 11.06 8.42 32.76
N LYS A 122 12.20 8.41 33.49
CA LYS A 122 13.21 9.43 33.33
C LYS A 122 13.83 9.33 31.94
N PRO A 123 13.55 10.28 31.02
CA PRO A 123 14.01 10.18 29.65
C PRO A 123 15.51 10.40 29.53
N LEU A 124 16.13 9.76 28.54
CA LEU A 124 17.45 10.11 28.05
C LEU A 124 17.42 11.48 27.36
N LYS A 125 18.58 12.03 27.08
CA LYS A 125 18.69 13.23 26.25
C LYS A 125 18.63 12.85 24.78
N HIS A 126 17.42 12.74 24.22
CA HIS A 126 17.20 12.43 22.80
C HIS A 126 17.48 13.61 21.87
N SER A 127 17.35 14.84 22.33
CA SER A 127 17.74 16.04 21.56
C SER A 127 19.19 16.41 21.87
N GLN A 128 20.11 15.93 21.04
CA GLN A 128 21.55 16.04 21.23
C GLN A 128 22.13 17.36 20.67
N THR A 129 23.35 17.69 21.14
CA THR A 129 24.14 18.83 20.65
C THR A 129 25.46 18.39 20.01
N LEU A 130 25.69 17.06 19.89
CA LEU A 130 26.83 16.50 19.21
C LEU A 130 26.71 16.68 17.67
N PRO A 131 27.83 16.59 16.95
CA PRO A 131 27.78 16.46 15.47
C PRO A 131 26.85 15.32 15.05
N ARG A 132 26.11 15.51 13.94
CA ARG A 132 25.04 14.57 13.52
C ARG A 132 25.55 13.18 13.13
N GLU A 133 26.81 13.08 12.76
CA GLU A 133 27.48 11.82 12.44
C GLU A 133 27.94 11.03 13.67
N GLN A 134 27.87 11.60 14.88
CA GLN A 134 28.32 10.95 16.11
C GLN A 134 27.16 10.28 16.86
N ALA A 135 27.40 9.05 17.31
CA ALA A 135 26.47 8.36 18.19
C ALA A 135 26.38 9.06 19.57
N SER A 136 25.19 9.00 20.18
CA SER A 136 24.90 9.68 21.44
C SER A 136 24.29 8.79 22.51
N HIS A 137 23.61 7.72 22.15
CA HIS A 137 23.11 6.70 23.08
C HIS A 137 23.01 5.32 22.40
N SER A 138 22.76 4.30 23.21
CA SER A 138 22.51 2.96 22.70
C SER A 138 21.03 2.69 22.50
N VAL A 139 20.73 1.76 21.59
CA VAL A 139 19.42 1.12 21.44
C VAL A 139 19.57 -0.39 21.47
N MET A 140 18.66 -1.08 22.14
CA MET A 140 18.61 -2.54 22.17
C MET A 140 17.71 -3.03 21.05
N LEU A 141 18.21 -3.95 20.21
CA LEU A 141 17.42 -4.61 19.20
C LEU A 141 16.56 -5.70 19.85
N ASN A 142 15.25 -5.59 19.69
CA ASN A 142 14.28 -6.48 20.31
C ASN A 142 14.48 -7.93 19.86
N GLU A 143 14.18 -8.89 20.73
CA GLU A 143 14.33 -10.32 20.42
C GLU A 143 13.36 -10.77 19.34
N GLY A 144 13.75 -11.78 18.59
CA GLY A 144 12.97 -12.37 17.49
C GLY A 144 13.49 -11.98 16.10
N PRO A 145 12.92 -12.59 15.06
CA PRO A 145 13.27 -12.27 13.68
C PRO A 145 12.74 -10.88 13.30
N SER A 146 13.60 -10.04 12.72
CA SER A 146 13.22 -8.74 12.19
C SER A 146 14.10 -8.35 11.00
N LYS A 147 13.58 -7.49 10.14
CA LYS A 147 14.34 -6.89 9.04
C LYS A 147 15.56 -6.15 9.59
N LEU A 148 15.36 -5.36 10.65
CA LEU A 148 16.44 -4.59 11.28
C LEU A 148 17.58 -5.49 11.78
N ARG A 149 17.28 -6.60 12.47
CA ARG A 149 18.31 -7.56 12.90
C ARG A 149 19.01 -8.22 11.73
N THR A 150 18.28 -8.51 10.66
CA THR A 150 18.88 -9.08 9.43
C THR A 150 19.83 -8.08 8.78
N MET A 151 19.46 -6.80 8.68
CA MET A 151 20.34 -5.75 8.14
C MET A 151 21.61 -5.58 8.94
N LEU A 152 21.54 -5.75 10.27
CA LEU A 152 22.63 -5.52 11.21
C LEU A 152 23.35 -6.80 11.66
N ASP A 153 23.26 -7.89 10.86
CA ASP A 153 23.96 -9.16 11.07
C ASP A 153 23.71 -9.81 12.45
N GLY A 154 22.52 -9.57 13.03
CA GLY A 154 22.10 -10.15 14.31
C GLY A 154 22.66 -9.43 15.55
N GLU A 155 23.19 -8.22 15.41
CA GLU A 155 23.62 -7.39 16.55
C GLU A 155 22.48 -7.29 17.59
N LYS A 156 22.85 -7.10 18.86
CA LYS A 156 21.89 -6.96 19.97
C LYS A 156 21.76 -5.51 20.43
N GLU A 157 22.80 -4.74 20.28
CA GLU A 157 22.88 -3.36 20.70
C GLU A 157 23.53 -2.53 19.58
N LEU A 158 23.06 -1.31 19.40
CA LEU A 158 23.55 -0.38 18.41
C LEU A 158 23.74 1.00 19.05
N LEU A 159 24.82 1.69 18.69
CA LEU A 159 25.02 3.09 19.07
C LEU A 159 24.46 4.00 17.97
N VAL A 160 23.57 4.92 18.34
CA VAL A 160 22.85 5.80 17.42
C VAL A 160 23.00 7.27 17.79
N ASN A 161 22.87 8.14 16.80
CA ASN A 161 22.69 9.58 17.03
C ASN A 161 21.22 9.87 17.38
N SER A 162 20.92 11.07 17.92
CA SER A 162 19.54 11.37 18.34
C SER A 162 19.29 12.88 18.34
N PHE A 163 18.25 13.31 17.61
CA PHE A 163 17.90 14.72 17.42
C PHE A 163 16.37 14.89 17.40
N HIS A 164 15.67 14.37 18.41
CA HIS A 164 14.22 14.45 18.51
C HIS A 164 13.78 14.70 19.96
N HIS A 165 12.63 15.32 20.16
CA HIS A 165 11.96 15.45 21.44
C HIS A 165 10.56 14.83 21.39
N GLN A 166 10.04 14.50 20.19
CA GLN A 166 8.87 13.67 19.98
C GLN A 166 9.29 12.20 19.77
N ALA A 167 8.42 11.26 20.11
CA ALA A 167 8.62 9.82 19.88
C ALA A 167 7.27 9.11 19.80
N ILE A 168 7.24 7.86 19.34
CA ILE A 168 6.06 7.03 19.39
C ILE A 168 5.64 6.81 20.85
N SER A 169 4.36 7.09 21.16
CA SER A 169 3.72 6.78 22.45
C SER A 169 2.93 5.49 22.38
N GLU A 170 2.09 5.32 21.36
CA GLU A 170 1.37 4.07 21.08
C GLU A 170 1.74 3.58 19.67
N LEU A 171 2.24 2.35 19.62
CA LEU A 171 2.61 1.73 18.36
C LEU A 171 1.35 1.36 17.57
N ALA A 172 1.33 1.68 16.29
CA ALA A 172 0.24 1.29 15.38
C ALA A 172 0.09 -0.24 15.32
N PRO A 173 -1.15 -0.77 15.28
CA PRO A 173 -1.42 -2.19 15.47
C PRO A 173 -0.81 -3.12 14.39
N GLU A 174 -0.52 -2.58 13.20
CA GLU A 174 0.11 -3.35 12.10
C GLU A 174 1.64 -3.43 12.22
N PHE A 175 2.26 -2.74 13.19
CA PHE A 175 3.72 -2.67 13.34
C PHE A 175 4.22 -3.46 14.55
N THR A 176 5.48 -3.87 14.45
CA THR A 176 6.24 -4.46 15.55
C THR A 176 7.42 -3.57 15.90
N ALA A 177 7.61 -3.29 17.18
CA ALA A 177 8.79 -2.58 17.68
C ALA A 177 10.03 -3.47 17.52
N THR A 178 11.09 -2.94 16.90
CA THR A 178 12.31 -3.70 16.60
C THR A 178 13.57 -3.16 17.28
N ALA A 179 13.52 -1.95 17.81
CA ALA A 179 14.54 -1.42 18.71
C ALA A 179 13.94 -0.49 19.75
N THR A 180 14.55 -0.47 20.94
CA THR A 180 14.09 0.30 22.08
C THR A 180 15.30 0.94 22.80
N ALA A 181 15.20 2.21 23.16
CA ALA A 181 16.20 2.89 23.97
C ALA A 181 16.11 2.44 25.46
N PRO A 182 17.17 2.63 26.28
CA PRO A 182 17.17 2.22 27.68
C PRO A 182 16.08 2.83 28.56
N ASP A 183 15.49 3.95 28.15
CA ASP A 183 14.35 4.59 28.82
C ASP A 183 12.98 4.11 28.31
N GLY A 184 12.96 3.12 27.44
CA GLY A 184 11.72 2.53 26.91
C GLY A 184 11.14 3.19 25.66
N ILE A 185 11.77 4.24 25.14
CA ILE A 185 11.35 4.89 23.91
C ILE A 185 11.53 3.93 22.72
N ASN A 186 10.49 3.83 21.87
CA ASN A 186 10.55 3.09 20.61
C ASN A 186 11.48 3.80 19.64
N GLU A 187 12.53 3.12 19.22
CA GLU A 187 13.55 3.65 18.32
C GLU A 187 13.50 3.04 16.91
N ALA A 188 12.80 1.92 16.74
CA ALA A 188 12.54 1.35 15.42
C ALA A 188 11.30 0.48 15.40
N MET A 189 10.62 0.48 14.27
CA MET A 189 9.48 -0.40 13.99
C MET A 189 9.52 -0.91 12.55
N GLU A 190 8.85 -2.03 12.31
CA GLU A 190 8.65 -2.59 10.97
C GLU A 190 7.28 -3.21 10.82
N HIS A 191 6.77 -3.24 9.59
CA HIS A 191 5.60 -4.02 9.25
C HIS A 191 6.02 -5.47 8.98
N PRO A 192 5.37 -6.49 9.58
CA PRO A 192 5.81 -7.88 9.45
C PRO A 192 5.75 -8.42 8.02
N GLU A 193 4.75 -8.02 7.24
CA GLU A 193 4.49 -8.56 5.90
C GLU A 193 4.90 -7.64 4.74
N LYS A 194 4.91 -6.31 4.95
CA LYS A 194 5.25 -5.32 3.91
C LYS A 194 6.71 -4.89 4.03
N GLU A 195 7.31 -4.43 2.93
CA GLU A 195 8.65 -3.86 2.93
C GLU A 195 8.66 -2.43 3.49
N ILE A 196 8.24 -2.31 4.75
CA ILE A 196 8.17 -1.05 5.50
C ILE A 196 8.94 -1.22 6.80
N PHE A 197 9.90 -0.33 7.03
CA PHE A 197 10.60 -0.21 8.30
C PHE A 197 10.96 1.26 8.57
N SER A 198 11.20 1.59 9.82
CA SER A 198 11.57 2.95 10.18
C SER A 198 12.39 3.01 11.48
N VAL A 199 13.16 4.08 11.61
CA VAL A 199 14.04 4.33 12.73
C VAL A 199 13.86 5.76 13.24
N GLN A 200 13.99 5.95 14.57
CA GLN A 200 13.84 7.26 15.19
C GLN A 200 15.11 8.10 15.10
N TRP A 201 16.26 7.44 15.06
CA TRP A 201 17.56 8.13 14.89
C TRP A 201 17.79 8.59 13.44
N HIS A 202 18.94 9.21 13.18
CA HIS A 202 19.32 9.76 11.87
C HIS A 202 20.45 8.96 11.21
N PRO A 203 20.18 7.78 10.65
CA PRO A 203 21.21 6.94 10.01
C PRO A 203 21.82 7.60 8.78
N GLU A 204 21.10 8.51 8.10
CA GLU A 204 21.59 9.22 6.92
C GLU A 204 22.81 10.09 7.21
N ALA A 205 22.86 10.72 8.39
CA ALA A 205 23.99 11.55 8.77
C ALA A 205 25.25 10.72 9.04
N MET A 206 25.09 9.55 9.65
CA MET A 206 26.18 8.64 9.95
C MET A 206 26.66 7.93 8.65
N ALA A 207 25.74 7.39 7.84
CA ALA A 207 26.04 6.73 6.57
C ALA A 207 26.73 7.67 5.56
N ALA A 208 26.32 8.94 5.50
CA ALA A 208 26.99 9.95 4.68
C ALA A 208 28.47 10.15 5.09
N ASN A 209 28.82 9.89 6.32
CA ASN A 209 30.16 9.96 6.90
C ASN A 209 30.82 8.58 7.10
N ASP A 210 30.52 7.64 6.22
CA ASP A 210 31.16 6.31 6.10
C ASP A 210 30.88 5.33 7.25
N ASP A 211 29.78 5.53 8.01
CA ASP A 211 29.31 4.52 8.95
C ASP A 211 28.68 3.34 8.19
N GLU A 212 29.40 2.22 8.12
CA GLU A 212 29.00 1.02 7.40
C GLU A 212 27.77 0.33 8.02
N GLN A 213 27.57 0.42 9.34
CA GLN A 213 26.38 -0.15 9.99
C GLN A 213 25.12 0.59 9.55
N MET A 214 25.17 1.92 9.56
CA MET A 214 24.03 2.75 9.13
C MET A 214 23.79 2.66 7.62
N LEU A 215 24.85 2.49 6.83
CA LEU A 215 24.75 2.31 5.38
C LEU A 215 24.04 0.99 5.01
N LYS A 216 24.08 -0.06 5.85
CA LYS A 216 23.35 -1.31 5.61
C LYS A 216 21.86 -1.10 5.53
N LEU A 217 21.27 -0.16 6.29
CA LEU A 217 19.84 0.15 6.26
C LEU A 217 19.43 0.69 4.86
N PHE A 218 20.26 1.59 4.33
CA PHE A 218 20.03 2.14 2.99
C PHE A 218 20.26 1.10 1.88
N ARG A 219 21.29 0.24 2.01
CA ARG A 219 21.50 -0.86 1.07
C ARG A 219 20.35 -1.82 1.02
N TYR A 220 19.77 -2.18 2.18
CA TYR A 220 18.60 -3.02 2.25
C TYR A 220 17.40 -2.36 1.55
N HIS A 221 17.14 -1.08 1.86
CA HIS A 221 16.05 -0.33 1.23
C HIS A 221 16.21 -0.22 -0.30
N VAL A 222 17.42 0.04 -0.78
CA VAL A 222 17.72 0.11 -2.22
C VAL A 222 17.55 -1.26 -2.88
N GLU A 223 17.94 -2.36 -2.21
CA GLU A 223 17.75 -3.71 -2.76
C GLU A 223 16.27 -4.09 -2.80
N SER A 224 15.50 -3.82 -1.75
CA SER A 224 14.03 -4.00 -1.77
C SER A 224 13.39 -3.19 -2.90
N SER A 225 13.87 -1.97 -3.14
CA SER A 225 13.42 -1.12 -4.25
C SER A 225 13.76 -1.73 -5.62
N ARG A 226 14.92 -2.37 -5.77
CA ARG A 226 15.28 -3.09 -7.01
C ARG A 226 14.38 -4.29 -7.27
N LEU A 227 14.09 -5.07 -6.24
CA LEU A 227 13.15 -6.20 -6.34
C LEU A 227 11.74 -5.72 -6.72
N PHE A 228 11.27 -4.65 -6.11
CA PHE A 228 9.99 -4.02 -6.47
C PHE A 228 9.96 -3.54 -7.94
N LYS A 229 11.03 -2.90 -8.39
CA LYS A 229 11.20 -2.51 -9.80
C LYS A 229 11.11 -3.70 -10.75
N GLU A 230 11.77 -4.81 -10.43
CA GLU A 230 11.72 -6.00 -11.27
C GLU A 230 10.32 -6.63 -11.27
N ALA A 231 9.63 -6.66 -10.12
CA ALA A 231 8.23 -7.08 -10.05
C ALA A 231 7.34 -6.22 -10.96
N LYS A 232 7.46 -4.89 -10.91
CA LYS A 232 6.76 -3.98 -11.85
C LYS A 232 7.07 -4.31 -13.31
N ARG A 233 8.35 -4.57 -13.65
CA ARG A 233 8.74 -4.97 -15.02
C ARG A 233 8.06 -6.25 -15.48
N ILE A 234 7.98 -7.25 -14.60
CA ILE A 234 7.32 -8.52 -14.90
C ILE A 234 5.83 -8.27 -15.20
N HIS A 235 5.14 -7.50 -14.34
CA HIS A 235 3.73 -7.14 -14.56
C HIS A 235 3.52 -6.34 -15.86
N HIS A 236 4.41 -5.42 -16.20
CA HIS A 236 4.30 -4.67 -17.46
C HIS A 236 4.47 -5.55 -18.71
N ARG A 237 5.36 -6.54 -18.65
CA ARG A 237 5.65 -7.41 -19.80
C ARG A 237 4.62 -8.51 -20.01
N ASN A 238 4.00 -8.98 -18.92
CA ASN A 238 3.08 -10.12 -18.95
C ASN A 238 1.68 -9.64 -18.60
N VAL A 239 0.66 -10.33 -19.13
CA VAL A 239 -0.72 -10.11 -18.68
C VAL A 239 -0.92 -10.82 -17.35
N THR A 240 -1.41 -10.07 -16.38
CA THR A 240 -1.85 -10.59 -15.08
C THR A 240 -3.36 -10.74 -15.09
N LEU A 241 -3.86 -11.93 -14.78
CA LEU A 241 -5.27 -12.28 -14.83
C LEU A 241 -5.70 -12.88 -13.50
N ASP A 242 -6.72 -12.29 -12.86
CA ASP A 242 -7.53 -12.96 -11.85
C ASP A 242 -8.64 -13.73 -12.55
N SER A 243 -8.63 -15.05 -12.39
CA SER A 243 -9.50 -15.95 -13.17
C SER A 243 -10.93 -16.04 -12.65
N HIS A 244 -11.26 -15.44 -11.50
CA HIS A 244 -12.60 -15.54 -10.92
C HIS A 244 -12.85 -14.51 -9.82
N THR A 245 -13.93 -13.73 -9.94
CA THR A 245 -14.43 -12.88 -8.86
C THR A 245 -15.94 -12.78 -8.85
N ASP A 246 -16.53 -12.85 -7.64
CA ASP A 246 -17.95 -12.66 -7.35
C ASP A 246 -18.35 -11.20 -7.12
N THR A 247 -17.46 -10.25 -7.41
CA THR A 247 -17.77 -8.82 -7.28
C THR A 247 -19.10 -8.43 -7.94
N PRO A 248 -19.56 -9.01 -9.05
CA PRO A 248 -20.87 -8.70 -9.61
C PRO A 248 -22.04 -8.95 -8.67
N MET A 249 -21.88 -9.76 -7.64
CA MET A 249 -22.95 -10.05 -6.67
C MET A 249 -23.35 -8.83 -5.83
N ILE A 250 -22.48 -7.82 -5.74
CA ILE A 250 -22.76 -6.56 -5.02
C ILE A 250 -23.12 -5.39 -5.94
N PHE A 251 -23.21 -5.60 -7.27
CA PHE A 251 -23.50 -4.52 -8.23
C PHE A 251 -24.87 -3.87 -8.14
N PRO A 252 -25.95 -4.52 -7.69
CA PRO A 252 -27.23 -3.83 -7.57
C PRO A 252 -27.17 -2.68 -6.58
N GLY A 253 -27.68 -1.51 -6.98
CA GLY A 253 -27.69 -0.31 -6.17
C GLY A 253 -26.73 0.77 -6.66
N GLU A 254 -26.20 1.56 -5.74
CA GLU A 254 -25.34 2.70 -6.03
C GLU A 254 -23.86 2.34 -6.26
N PHE A 255 -23.52 1.05 -6.26
CA PHE A 255 -22.12 0.61 -6.43
C PHE A 255 -21.54 1.05 -7.78
N ASN A 256 -20.32 1.58 -7.75
CA ASN A 256 -19.53 1.87 -8.94
C ASN A 256 -18.12 1.24 -8.81
N ILE A 257 -17.84 0.28 -9.67
CA ILE A 257 -16.54 -0.42 -9.68
C ILE A 257 -15.34 0.49 -9.98
N GLY A 258 -15.58 1.66 -10.54
CA GLY A 258 -14.57 2.69 -10.78
C GLY A 258 -14.06 3.39 -9.52
N LEU A 259 -14.77 3.21 -8.38
CA LEU A 259 -14.46 3.84 -7.11
C LEU A 259 -13.87 2.82 -6.12
N LYS A 260 -13.14 3.31 -5.12
CA LYS A 260 -12.57 2.48 -4.03
C LYS A 260 -13.61 2.20 -2.94
N GLU A 261 -14.82 1.89 -3.33
CA GLU A 261 -15.97 1.68 -2.45
C GLU A 261 -16.48 0.26 -2.60
N GLY A 262 -16.43 -0.51 -1.53
CA GLY A 262 -16.98 -1.87 -1.48
C GLY A 262 -16.26 -2.88 -2.40
N GLY A 263 -16.50 -4.15 -2.15
CA GLY A 263 -15.92 -5.25 -2.92
C GLY A 263 -14.41 -5.42 -2.76
N LYS A 264 -13.93 -6.62 -3.05
CA LYS A 264 -12.48 -6.94 -3.01
C LYS A 264 -11.77 -6.65 -4.33
N VAL A 265 -12.53 -6.55 -5.43
CA VAL A 265 -12.04 -6.22 -6.77
C VAL A 265 -12.78 -4.99 -7.27
N ASN A 266 -12.03 -3.93 -7.51
CA ASN A 266 -12.49 -2.69 -8.13
C ASN A 266 -11.36 -2.10 -8.98
N LEU A 267 -11.66 -1.11 -9.80
CA LEU A 267 -10.68 -0.50 -10.68
C LEU A 267 -9.45 0.06 -9.95
N PRO A 268 -9.59 0.85 -8.84
CA PRO A 268 -8.43 1.30 -8.09
C PRO A 268 -7.53 0.17 -7.58
N PHE A 269 -8.10 -0.92 -7.06
CA PHE A 269 -7.31 -2.06 -6.59
C PHE A 269 -6.63 -2.81 -7.73
N MET A 270 -7.29 -2.95 -8.89
CA MET A 270 -6.64 -3.51 -10.08
C MET A 270 -5.46 -2.66 -10.56
N GLU A 271 -5.55 -1.34 -10.45
CA GLU A 271 -4.46 -0.43 -10.80
C GLU A 271 -3.31 -0.48 -9.79
N GLU A 272 -3.61 -0.43 -8.49
CA GLU A 272 -2.64 -0.52 -7.42
C GLU A 272 -1.90 -1.87 -7.40
N GLY A 273 -2.64 -2.97 -7.64
CA GLY A 273 -2.09 -4.34 -7.71
C GLY A 273 -1.51 -4.74 -9.06
N LEU A 274 -1.50 -3.84 -10.06
CA LEU A 274 -1.03 -4.10 -11.43
C LEU A 274 -1.73 -5.30 -12.09
N ILE A 275 -3.01 -5.54 -11.76
CA ILE A 275 -3.84 -6.56 -12.40
C ILE A 275 -4.39 -6.02 -13.72
N ASP A 276 -4.17 -6.72 -14.82
CA ASP A 276 -4.57 -6.30 -16.18
C ASP A 276 -5.97 -6.76 -16.54
N ALA A 277 -6.33 -7.97 -16.10
CA ALA A 277 -7.61 -8.59 -16.44
C ALA A 277 -8.22 -9.32 -15.24
N VAL A 278 -9.54 -9.36 -15.20
CA VAL A 278 -10.32 -10.12 -14.21
C VAL A 278 -11.48 -10.79 -14.91
N ILE A 279 -11.80 -12.03 -14.53
CA ILE A 279 -13.04 -12.67 -14.95
C ILE A 279 -14.11 -12.41 -13.90
N MET A 280 -15.11 -11.62 -14.27
CA MET A 280 -16.28 -11.33 -13.45
C MET A 280 -17.37 -12.34 -13.72
N VAL A 281 -17.85 -13.00 -12.69
CA VAL A 281 -18.84 -14.07 -12.86
C VAL A 281 -20.21 -13.68 -12.34
N ALA A 282 -21.23 -14.13 -13.08
CA ALA A 282 -22.57 -14.22 -12.57
C ALA A 282 -22.68 -15.55 -11.83
N TYR A 283 -22.57 -15.51 -10.49
CA TYR A 283 -22.78 -16.67 -9.64
C TYR A 283 -24.27 -16.93 -9.43
N ILE A 284 -24.71 -18.17 -9.63
CA ILE A 284 -26.09 -18.58 -9.47
C ILE A 284 -26.19 -19.68 -8.40
N PRO A 285 -26.82 -19.38 -7.24
CA PRO A 285 -27.07 -20.40 -6.23
C PRO A 285 -27.86 -21.57 -6.80
N GLN A 286 -27.51 -22.80 -6.42
CA GLN A 286 -28.30 -23.97 -6.78
C GLN A 286 -29.66 -23.92 -6.12
N GLY A 287 -30.71 -24.17 -6.90
CA GLY A 287 -32.11 -24.21 -6.48
C GLY A 287 -32.85 -25.46 -6.98
N PRO A 288 -34.19 -25.50 -6.82
CA PRO A 288 -35.04 -26.57 -7.37
C PRO A 288 -34.93 -26.66 -8.89
N ARG A 289 -35.19 -27.85 -9.44
CA ARG A 289 -35.04 -28.13 -10.90
C ARG A 289 -36.40 -28.08 -11.64
N ASP A 290 -37.42 -27.43 -11.09
CA ASP A 290 -38.66 -27.14 -11.80
C ASP A 290 -38.48 -25.98 -12.78
N ASP A 291 -39.39 -25.91 -13.78
CA ASP A 291 -39.28 -24.96 -14.88
C ASP A 291 -39.28 -23.49 -14.43
N ALA A 292 -40.03 -23.16 -13.37
CA ALA A 292 -40.09 -21.79 -12.84
C ALA A 292 -38.75 -21.39 -12.20
N SER A 293 -38.17 -22.27 -11.38
CA SER A 293 -36.88 -22.05 -10.71
C SER A 293 -35.71 -21.95 -11.72
N LEU A 294 -35.72 -22.82 -12.78
CA LEU A 294 -34.71 -22.75 -13.82
C LEU A 294 -34.82 -21.45 -14.63
N LEU A 295 -36.05 -21.02 -15.00
CA LEU A 295 -36.25 -19.73 -15.67
C LEU A 295 -35.78 -18.56 -14.81
N GLN A 296 -36.05 -18.58 -13.49
CA GLN A 296 -35.59 -17.57 -12.55
C GLN A 296 -34.05 -17.51 -12.52
N ALA A 297 -33.36 -18.65 -12.48
CA ALA A 297 -31.91 -18.75 -12.50
C ALA A 297 -31.31 -18.15 -13.79
N THR A 298 -31.89 -18.49 -14.96
CA THR A 298 -31.48 -17.91 -16.24
C THR A 298 -31.63 -16.39 -16.24
N ASN A 299 -32.78 -15.88 -15.81
CA ASN A 299 -33.04 -14.44 -15.77
C ASN A 299 -32.11 -13.73 -14.77
N PHE A 300 -31.80 -14.36 -13.65
CA PHE A 300 -30.86 -13.81 -12.68
C PHE A 300 -29.46 -13.68 -13.29
N ALA A 301 -28.95 -14.72 -13.99
CA ALA A 301 -27.68 -14.67 -14.70
C ALA A 301 -27.65 -13.54 -15.75
N MET A 302 -28.70 -13.43 -16.56
CA MET A 302 -28.83 -12.38 -17.59
C MET A 302 -28.77 -10.99 -16.97
N ASN A 303 -29.50 -10.76 -15.87
CA ASN A 303 -29.52 -9.47 -15.17
C ASN A 303 -28.13 -9.13 -14.59
N ARG A 304 -27.39 -10.13 -14.06
CA ARG A 304 -26.01 -9.89 -13.57
C ARG A 304 -25.07 -9.51 -14.70
N LEU A 305 -25.14 -10.19 -15.82
CA LEU A 305 -24.33 -9.87 -16.99
C LEU A 305 -24.65 -8.47 -17.53
N GLN A 306 -25.94 -8.08 -17.57
CA GLN A 306 -26.36 -6.73 -17.96
C GLN A 306 -25.77 -5.68 -17.00
N GLU A 307 -25.75 -5.95 -15.70
CA GLU A 307 -25.20 -5.07 -14.71
C GLU A 307 -23.67 -4.91 -14.86
N ILE A 308 -22.95 -6.00 -15.20
CA ILE A 308 -21.53 -5.89 -15.53
C ILE A 308 -21.33 -4.96 -16.74
N HIS A 309 -22.14 -5.11 -17.79
CA HIS A 309 -22.09 -4.22 -18.96
C HIS A 309 -22.33 -2.75 -18.57
N ARG A 310 -23.30 -2.48 -17.69
CA ARG A 310 -23.58 -1.15 -17.19
C ARG A 310 -22.37 -0.56 -16.44
N GLN A 311 -21.72 -1.34 -15.58
CA GLN A 311 -20.51 -0.93 -14.87
C GLN A 311 -19.35 -0.61 -15.83
N MET A 312 -19.21 -1.39 -16.90
CA MET A 312 -18.19 -1.13 -17.92
C MET A 312 -18.49 0.14 -18.72
N GLU A 313 -19.74 0.43 -19.05
CA GLU A 313 -20.10 1.67 -19.74
C GLU A 313 -19.83 2.89 -18.86
N LEU A 314 -20.13 2.85 -17.56
CA LEU A 314 -19.80 3.93 -16.61
C LEU A 314 -18.29 4.20 -16.54
N ASN A 315 -17.45 3.18 -16.74
CA ASN A 315 -15.99 3.25 -16.59
C ASN A 315 -15.23 3.02 -17.91
N ARG A 316 -15.88 3.21 -19.07
CA ARG A 316 -15.37 2.83 -20.41
C ARG A 316 -14.03 3.47 -20.80
N SER A 317 -13.66 4.60 -20.18
CA SER A 317 -12.36 5.23 -20.40
C SER A 317 -11.21 4.39 -19.84
N ARG A 318 -11.45 3.59 -18.80
CA ARG A 318 -10.43 2.85 -18.04
C ARG A 318 -10.63 1.33 -18.02
N MET A 319 -11.85 0.84 -18.27
CA MET A 319 -12.20 -0.60 -18.25
C MET A 319 -13.05 -0.94 -19.47
N CYS A 320 -12.85 -2.14 -20.03
CA CYS A 320 -13.70 -2.65 -21.14
C CYS A 320 -13.85 -4.16 -21.06
N ILE A 321 -14.96 -4.69 -21.63
CA ILE A 321 -15.15 -6.12 -21.80
C ILE A 321 -14.17 -6.64 -22.85
N ALA A 322 -13.55 -7.78 -22.56
CA ALA A 322 -12.76 -8.59 -23.49
C ALA A 322 -13.35 -9.99 -23.61
N CYS A 323 -13.52 -10.46 -24.82
CA CYS A 323 -14.08 -11.80 -25.12
C CYS A 323 -13.00 -12.78 -25.59
N THR A 324 -11.80 -12.30 -25.86
CA THR A 324 -10.65 -13.07 -26.38
C THR A 324 -9.35 -12.64 -25.71
N PRO A 325 -8.33 -13.52 -25.65
CA PRO A 325 -7.00 -13.15 -25.14
C PRO A 325 -6.37 -11.98 -25.92
N GLN A 326 -6.61 -11.90 -27.23
CA GLN A 326 -6.09 -10.81 -28.05
C GLN A 326 -6.66 -9.45 -27.65
N GLU A 327 -7.94 -9.39 -27.31
CA GLU A 327 -8.58 -8.17 -26.81
C GLU A 327 -8.01 -7.76 -25.45
N VAL A 328 -7.67 -8.71 -24.55
CA VAL A 328 -7.00 -8.43 -23.28
C VAL A 328 -5.66 -7.75 -23.53
N HIS A 329 -4.83 -8.26 -24.46
CA HIS A 329 -3.56 -7.65 -24.82
C HIS A 329 -3.75 -6.25 -25.43
N THR A 330 -4.77 -6.07 -26.26
CA THR A 330 -5.08 -4.77 -26.88
C THR A 330 -5.50 -3.73 -25.83
N LEU A 331 -6.34 -4.12 -24.88
CA LEU A 331 -6.77 -3.24 -23.79
C LEU A 331 -5.61 -2.89 -22.87
N LYS A 332 -4.76 -3.85 -22.51
CA LYS A 332 -3.53 -3.58 -21.72
C LYS A 332 -2.65 -2.58 -22.44
N ALA A 333 -2.40 -2.75 -23.74
CA ALA A 333 -1.58 -1.83 -24.52
C ALA A 333 -2.19 -0.41 -24.58
N ALA A 334 -3.52 -0.29 -24.50
CA ALA A 334 -4.25 0.97 -24.40
C ALA A 334 -4.34 1.55 -22.98
N GLY A 335 -3.69 0.92 -21.97
CA GLY A 335 -3.74 1.34 -20.57
C GLY A 335 -5.08 1.09 -19.88
N LYS A 336 -5.93 0.20 -20.44
CA LYS A 336 -7.24 -0.14 -19.86
C LYS A 336 -7.21 -1.52 -19.21
N LYS A 337 -8.06 -1.71 -18.20
CA LYS A 337 -8.29 -3.00 -17.56
C LYS A 337 -9.31 -3.82 -18.39
N ALA A 338 -9.02 -5.10 -18.58
CA ALA A 338 -9.87 -6.01 -19.32
C ALA A 338 -10.80 -6.78 -18.37
N ILE A 339 -12.07 -6.83 -18.69
CA ILE A 339 -13.06 -7.60 -17.93
C ILE A 339 -13.60 -8.70 -18.83
N MET A 340 -13.32 -9.95 -18.48
CA MET A 340 -13.91 -11.11 -19.10
C MET A 340 -15.14 -11.56 -18.31
N LEU A 341 -16.07 -12.24 -18.94
CA LEU A 341 -17.33 -12.62 -18.31
C LEU A 341 -17.41 -14.14 -18.15
N GLY A 342 -17.91 -14.58 -17.00
CA GLY A 342 -18.23 -15.98 -16.71
C GLY A 342 -19.64 -16.14 -16.16
N VAL A 343 -20.16 -17.36 -16.23
CA VAL A 343 -21.36 -17.80 -15.50
C VAL A 343 -20.93 -18.95 -14.60
N GLU A 344 -21.15 -18.80 -13.31
CA GLU A 344 -20.85 -19.85 -12.34
C GLU A 344 -22.11 -20.58 -11.95
N ASN A 345 -22.11 -21.87 -12.17
CA ASN A 345 -23.17 -22.85 -12.09
C ASN A 345 -24.04 -22.93 -13.34
N GLY A 346 -23.85 -24.01 -14.11
CA GLY A 346 -24.64 -24.35 -15.30
C GLY A 346 -26.13 -24.55 -15.06
N TYR A 347 -26.56 -24.54 -13.80
CA TYR A 347 -27.97 -24.45 -13.40
C TYR A 347 -28.70 -23.30 -14.11
N ALA A 348 -28.01 -22.20 -14.42
CA ALA A 348 -28.55 -21.07 -15.17
C ALA A 348 -28.88 -21.39 -16.65
N ILE A 349 -28.36 -22.49 -17.22
CA ILE A 349 -28.68 -22.91 -18.56
C ILE A 349 -30.12 -23.46 -18.59
N GLY A 350 -30.56 -24.06 -17.50
CA GLY A 350 -31.85 -24.70 -17.40
C GLY A 350 -31.97 -25.86 -18.42
N LYS A 351 -33.16 -26.05 -18.97
CA LYS A 351 -33.44 -27.06 -20.00
C LYS A 351 -33.31 -26.54 -21.43
N ASP A 352 -32.97 -25.26 -21.61
CA ASP A 352 -32.85 -24.63 -22.92
C ASP A 352 -31.37 -24.37 -23.25
N ILE A 353 -30.78 -25.23 -24.07
CA ILE A 353 -29.37 -25.10 -24.47
C ILE A 353 -29.08 -23.81 -25.23
N GLU A 354 -30.09 -23.14 -25.81
CA GLU A 354 -29.92 -21.85 -26.46
C GLU A 354 -29.50 -20.74 -25.48
N ASN A 355 -29.67 -20.96 -24.17
CA ASN A 355 -29.17 -20.03 -23.15
C ASN A 355 -27.64 -19.92 -23.19
N VAL A 356 -26.90 -20.96 -23.58
CA VAL A 356 -25.44 -20.90 -23.82
C VAL A 356 -25.13 -19.89 -24.93
N VAL A 357 -25.91 -19.92 -26.02
CA VAL A 357 -25.76 -18.98 -27.14
C VAL A 357 -26.11 -17.57 -26.71
N ARG A 358 -27.15 -17.40 -25.88
CA ARG A 358 -27.53 -16.08 -25.31
C ARG A 358 -26.43 -15.53 -24.44
N PHE A 359 -25.86 -16.33 -23.52
CA PHE A 359 -24.74 -15.94 -22.67
C PHE A 359 -23.50 -15.58 -23.50
N ARG A 360 -23.18 -16.39 -24.53
CA ARG A 360 -22.06 -16.08 -25.43
C ARG A 360 -22.25 -14.75 -26.16
N LYS A 361 -23.45 -14.43 -26.61
CA LYS A 361 -23.78 -13.13 -27.25
C LYS A 361 -23.59 -11.96 -26.28
N MET A 362 -23.70 -12.20 -24.99
CA MET A 362 -23.39 -11.20 -23.95
C MET A 362 -21.89 -11.13 -23.58
N GLY A 363 -21.03 -11.90 -24.24
CA GLY A 363 -19.58 -11.87 -24.02
C GLY A 363 -19.06 -12.92 -23.04
N VAL A 364 -19.90 -13.84 -22.56
CA VAL A 364 -19.47 -14.89 -21.63
C VAL A 364 -18.40 -15.77 -22.28
N SER A 365 -17.29 -15.97 -21.58
CA SER A 365 -16.12 -16.74 -22.02
C SER A 365 -16.13 -18.17 -21.48
N TYR A 366 -16.69 -18.41 -20.29
CA TYR A 366 -16.84 -19.74 -19.73
C TYR A 366 -18.11 -19.87 -18.88
N ILE A 367 -18.55 -21.13 -18.69
CA ILE A 367 -19.61 -21.52 -17.77
C ILE A 367 -19.09 -22.71 -16.95
N THR A 368 -19.14 -22.65 -15.62
CA THR A 368 -18.87 -23.83 -14.79
C THR A 368 -20.06 -24.76 -14.79
N LEU A 369 -19.83 -26.06 -14.91
CA LEU A 369 -20.92 -27.04 -15.09
C LEU A 369 -21.81 -27.12 -13.84
N CYS A 370 -21.21 -27.12 -12.66
CA CYS A 370 -21.91 -27.06 -11.36
C CYS A 370 -21.12 -26.21 -10.36
N HIS A 371 -21.71 -25.98 -9.19
CA HIS A 371 -21.03 -25.38 -8.04
C HIS A 371 -21.28 -26.25 -6.77
N ASN A 372 -22.32 -25.99 -5.99
CA ASN A 372 -22.60 -26.70 -4.73
C ASN A 372 -23.84 -27.59 -4.83
N GLY A 373 -23.96 -28.42 -5.86
CA GLY A 373 -25.08 -29.33 -5.99
C GLY A 373 -25.31 -29.79 -7.42
N SER A 374 -26.08 -30.83 -7.57
CA SER A 374 -26.44 -31.44 -8.86
C SER A 374 -27.42 -30.55 -9.62
N ASN A 375 -27.19 -30.40 -10.92
CA ASN A 375 -28.09 -29.74 -11.85
C ASN A 375 -28.37 -30.64 -13.08
N ASP A 376 -28.93 -30.10 -14.16
CA ASP A 376 -29.25 -30.88 -15.35
C ASP A 376 -28.04 -31.18 -16.27
N LEU A 377 -26.85 -30.62 -15.92
CA LEU A 377 -25.62 -30.84 -16.69
C LEU A 377 -24.67 -31.81 -15.99
N CYS A 378 -24.55 -31.75 -14.67
CA CYS A 378 -23.68 -32.62 -13.89
C CYS A 378 -24.04 -32.63 -12.40
N ASP A 379 -23.44 -33.59 -11.70
CA ASP A 379 -23.55 -33.78 -10.24
C ASP A 379 -22.38 -33.16 -9.50
#